data_444ea7781ae5dc4f3abd7053b08024a5
#
_entry.id   444ea7781ae5dc4f3abd7053b08024a5
#
_cell.length_a   1.000
_cell.length_b   1.000
_cell.length_c   1.000
_cell.angle_alpha   90.00
_cell.angle_beta   90.00
_cell.angle_gamma   90.00
#
_symmetry.space_group_name_H-M   'P 1'
#
loop_
_entity.id
_entity.type
_entity.pdbx_description
1 polymer ?
#
loop_
_entity_poly.entity_id
_entity_poly.type
_entity_poly.pdbx_seq_one_letter_code
_entity_poly.pdbx_strand_id
1 'polypeptide(L)' 'MAVEMTDFEEKVWKYLLSHPKTPVQARTIAKAWIVSDNKVARVLHRFVENGIADLIRMGSKKFYRVKE' A
#
# COMPACT_ATOMS: atom_id res chain seq x y z
N MET A 1 0.54 17.37 9.77
CA MET A 1 0.70 17.80 8.39
C MET A 1 0.07 16.80 7.46
N ALA A 2 -0.80 17.25 6.58
CA ALA A 2 -1.49 16.31 5.67
C ALA A 2 -0.54 15.89 4.54
N VAL A 3 -0.52 14.59 4.24
CA VAL A 3 0.19 14.09 3.08
C VAL A 3 -0.73 14.29 1.88
N GLU A 4 -0.26 15.02 0.88
CA GLU A 4 -1.02 15.17 -0.35
C GLU A 4 -1.03 13.86 -1.11
N MET A 5 -2.20 13.40 -1.45
CA MET A 5 -2.39 12.16 -2.19
C MET A 5 -3.20 12.41 -3.45
N THR A 6 -2.80 11.74 -4.54
CA THR A 6 -3.62 11.69 -5.73
C THR A 6 -4.84 10.83 -5.44
N ASP A 7 -5.85 10.88 -6.31
CA ASP A 7 -7.06 10.05 -6.15
C ASP A 7 -6.70 8.57 -6.07
N PHE A 8 -5.73 8.14 -6.87
CA PHE A 8 -5.29 6.74 -6.86
C PHE A 8 -4.61 6.38 -5.54
N GLU A 9 -3.73 7.24 -5.05
CA GLU A 9 -3.04 7.01 -3.78
C GLU A 9 -4.04 6.97 -2.63
N GLU A 10 -5.02 7.86 -2.64
CA GLU A 10 -6.06 7.87 -1.63
C GLU A 10 -6.88 6.58 -1.64
N LYS A 11 -7.16 6.06 -2.83
CA LYS A 11 -7.88 4.80 -2.99
C LYS A 11 -7.08 3.63 -2.39
N VAL A 12 -5.79 3.59 -2.64
CA VAL A 12 -4.90 2.57 -2.05
C VAL A 12 -4.87 2.72 -0.54
N TRP A 13 -4.79 3.94 -0.05
CA TRP A 13 -4.76 4.23 1.38
C TRP A 13 -6.03 3.74 2.07
N LYS A 14 -7.19 3.99 1.47
CA LYS A 14 -8.46 3.52 2.00
C LYS A 14 -8.52 1.99 2.04
N TYR A 15 -7.95 1.35 1.04
CA TYR A 15 -7.86 -0.12 1.03
C TYR A 15 -7.07 -0.62 2.24
N LEU A 16 -5.92 0.00 2.51
CA LEU A 16 -5.10 -0.37 3.66
C LEU A 16 -5.84 -0.13 4.98
N LEU A 17 -6.56 0.98 5.08
CA LEU A 17 -7.32 1.31 6.29
C LEU A 17 -8.44 0.31 6.53
N SER A 18 -9.01 -0.27 5.48
CA SER A 18 -10.04 -1.29 5.59
C SER A 18 -9.49 -2.62 6.10
N HIS A 19 -8.17 -2.82 6.01
CA HIS A 19 -7.52 -4.06 6.44
C HIS A 19 -6.32 -3.74 7.34
N PRO A 20 -6.55 -3.06 8.48
CA PRO A 20 -5.43 -2.50 9.27
C PRO A 20 -4.52 -3.55 9.90
N LYS A 21 -5.01 -4.75 10.12
CA LYS A 21 -4.23 -5.82 10.75
C LYS A 21 -3.73 -6.87 9.76
N THR A 22 -4.13 -6.76 8.51
CA THR A 22 -3.78 -7.76 7.49
C THR A 22 -2.79 -7.15 6.51
N PRO A 23 -1.54 -7.63 6.48
CA PRO A 23 -0.59 -7.17 5.48
C PRO A 23 -1.06 -7.55 4.08
N VAL A 24 -0.90 -6.64 3.13
CA VAL A 24 -1.32 -6.86 1.74
C VAL A 24 -0.15 -6.70 0.78
N GLN A 25 -0.19 -7.46 -0.31
CA GLN A 25 0.78 -7.33 -1.39
C GLN A 25 0.28 -6.36 -2.43
N ALA A 26 1.22 -5.67 -3.09
CA ALA A 26 0.86 -4.77 -4.18
C ALA A 26 0.08 -5.49 -5.27
N ARG A 27 0.49 -6.73 -5.61
CA ARG A 27 -0.19 -7.50 -6.64
C ARG A 27 -1.64 -7.83 -6.29
N THR A 28 -1.94 -7.98 -5.01
CA THR A 28 -3.31 -8.25 -4.57
C THR A 28 -4.24 -7.10 -4.94
N ILE A 29 -3.79 -5.87 -4.66
CA ILE A 29 -4.54 -4.67 -5.00
C ILE A 29 -4.59 -4.49 -6.52
N ALA A 30 -3.45 -4.69 -7.19
CA ALA A 30 -3.35 -4.53 -8.63
C ALA A 30 -4.31 -5.44 -9.38
N LYS A 31 -4.41 -6.68 -8.96
CA LYS A 31 -5.34 -7.65 -9.57
C LYS A 31 -6.79 -7.27 -9.33
N ALA A 32 -7.11 -6.81 -8.12
CA ALA A 32 -8.48 -6.44 -7.77
C ALA A 32 -8.96 -5.26 -8.60
N TRP A 33 -8.06 -4.34 -8.93
CA TRP A 33 -8.40 -3.10 -9.64
C TRP A 33 -8.00 -3.11 -11.11
N ILE A 34 -7.42 -4.20 -11.58
CA ILE A 34 -6.95 -4.35 -12.97
C ILE A 34 -6.01 -3.20 -13.35
N VAL A 35 -4.98 -3.02 -12.53
CA VAL A 35 -3.93 -2.03 -12.76
C VAL A 35 -2.56 -2.69 -12.67
N SER A 36 -1.53 -1.95 -13.07
CA SER A 36 -0.15 -2.44 -13.02
C SER A 36 0.33 -2.67 -11.59
N ASP A 37 1.02 -3.80 -11.35
CA ASP A 37 1.66 -4.08 -10.06
C ASP A 37 2.62 -2.96 -9.68
N ASN A 38 3.40 -2.48 -10.64
CA ASN A 38 4.38 -1.41 -10.40
C ASN A 38 3.72 -0.12 -9.93
N LYS A 39 2.55 0.19 -10.48
CA LYS A 39 1.82 1.39 -10.10
C LYS A 39 1.41 1.34 -8.63
N VAL A 40 0.88 0.20 -8.20
CA VAL A 40 0.47 0.01 -6.81
C VAL A 40 1.69 -0.04 -5.90
N ALA A 41 2.73 -0.74 -6.32
CA ALA A 41 3.95 -0.88 -5.52
C ALA A 41 4.60 0.48 -5.26
N ARG A 42 4.62 1.37 -6.24
CA ARG A 42 5.15 2.72 -6.08
C ARG A 42 4.40 3.51 -5.01
N VAL A 43 3.08 3.40 -5.03
CA VAL A 43 2.24 4.10 -4.06
C VAL A 43 2.49 3.55 -2.66
N LEU A 44 2.51 2.23 -2.50
CA LEU A 44 2.76 1.60 -1.22
C LEU A 44 4.14 1.94 -0.67
N HIS A 45 5.15 1.91 -1.55
CA HIS A 45 6.52 2.26 -1.16
C HIS A 45 6.59 3.71 -0.68
N ARG A 46 5.87 4.60 -1.35
CA ARG A 46 5.81 6.01 -0.97
C ARG A 46 5.19 6.17 0.42
N PHE A 47 4.17 5.39 0.75
CA PHE A 47 3.57 5.41 2.07
C PHE A 47 4.57 4.97 3.14
N VAL A 48 5.41 3.97 2.83
CA VAL A 48 6.45 3.52 3.74
C VAL A 48 7.48 4.63 3.96
N GLU A 49 7.91 5.30 2.89
CA GLU A 49 8.85 6.41 2.97
C GLU A 49 8.29 7.58 3.79
N ASN A 50 7.00 7.82 3.70
CA ASN A 50 6.33 8.89 4.47
C ASN A 50 6.03 8.49 5.91
N GLY A 51 6.33 7.26 6.29
CA GLY A 51 6.14 6.78 7.66
C GLY A 51 4.70 6.47 8.03
N ILE A 52 3.81 6.31 7.05
CA ILE A 52 2.40 5.99 7.32
C ILE A 52 2.05 4.54 7.07
N ALA A 53 2.99 3.77 6.52
CA ALA A 53 2.81 2.34 6.31
C ALA A 53 4.10 1.60 6.65
N ASP A 54 3.96 0.33 7.01
CA ASP A 54 5.09 -0.55 7.28
C ASP A 54 5.28 -1.55 6.15
N LEU A 55 6.55 -1.83 5.84
CA LEU A 55 6.93 -2.88 4.90
C LEU A 55 7.30 -4.12 5.70
N ILE A 56 6.66 -5.23 5.41
CA ILE A 56 6.94 -6.51 6.03
C ILE A 56 7.46 -7.45 4.95
N ARG A 57 8.65 -7.98 5.15
CA ARG A 57 9.25 -8.94 4.22
C ARG A 57 9.10 -10.35 4.76
N MET A 58 8.58 -11.24 3.92
CA MET A 58 8.48 -12.66 4.25
C MET A 58 9.02 -13.46 3.06
N GLY A 59 10.25 -13.97 3.20
CA GLY A 59 10.94 -14.62 2.08
C GLY A 59 11.20 -13.62 0.97
N SER A 60 10.79 -13.93 -0.25
CA SER A 60 10.92 -13.04 -1.41
C SER A 60 9.72 -12.12 -1.59
N LYS A 61 8.73 -12.21 -0.70
CA LYS A 61 7.49 -11.45 -0.81
C LYS A 61 7.52 -10.21 0.07
N LYS A 62 6.88 -9.15 -0.41
CA LYS A 62 6.75 -7.89 0.32
C LYS A 62 5.28 -7.63 0.62
N PHE A 63 4.99 -7.31 1.88
CA PHE A 63 3.66 -6.99 2.34
C PHE A 63 3.65 -5.59 2.93
N TYR A 64 2.54 -4.92 2.84
CA TYR A 64 2.37 -3.56 3.34
C TYR A 64 1.18 -3.49 4.27
N ARG A 65 1.31 -2.68 5.31
CA ARG A 65 0.27 -2.52 6.32
C ARG A 65 0.30 -1.09 6.85
N VAL A 66 -0.87 -0.62 7.30
CA VAL A 66 -0.94 0.68 7.95
C VAL A 66 -0.06 0.67 9.20
N LYS A 67 0.73 1.71 9.36
CA LYS A 67 1.58 1.84 10.54
C LYS A 67 0.71 2.21 11.74
N GLU A 68 0.93 1.45 12.80
CA GLU A 68 0.25 1.72 14.07
C GLU A 68 0.95 2.80 14.88
#